data_8d8ed3c4bc89028a167374162781e26c
#
_entry.id   8d8ed3c4bc89028a167374162781e26c
#
_cell.length_a   1.000
_cell.length_b   1.000
_cell.length_c   1.000
_cell.angle_alpha   90.00
_cell.angle_beta   90.00
_cell.angle_gamma   90.00
#
_symmetry.space_group_name_H-M   'P 1'
#
loop_
_entity.id
_entity.type
_entity.pdbx_description
1 polymer ?
#
loop_
_entity_poly.entity_id
_entity_poly.type
_entity_poly.pdbx_seq_one_letter_code
_entity_poly.pdbx_strand_id
1 'polypeptide(L)'
;MTTWFPTIAEAARLVAERRISSYELTRLCLDRIQAFEPRLNAFITVTRDSALAAARDADIAIAASGPRSPMHGIPIAYKDIFETKGLRTTAHSKLLQDYVPTQDSTCVQRMQAAGAVSLGKTATHEFAMGGPSFDLPWPPARNPWDLERFPSGSSSGTAAAVAAGEILGGMGSDTGGSIRLPAALCGLAGLKATYGLVSRAGVLPLAYSMDHAGPMAWTAEDCAIMLQALAGVDPKDPASANVPVQNYVAEIGDSISGVRIGVVRHFFETDVSVTPGVQQGVEDAIRIFIDRGAMVRDITLPSLQEWNACGFVIMLTEAYAVHEARFKTRYQDYGERMRDNIAVGAFLSGADYVQAVRRRRELCTTMAAAMTDVDILLSVGANAEAPLMTEVGKWDVYREPLPTMPFNVTGYPTLAICSGYGSQGMPVGIQLTARPFEEPLLLRVGHAYERETTWRERRPAIAQTSNAAA
;
A
#
# COMPACT_ATOMS: atom_id res chain seq x y z
N MET A 1 29.32 -5.44 1.80
CA MET A 1 28.30 -4.38 1.92
C MET A 1 27.54 -4.62 3.21
N THR A 2 27.21 -3.58 3.94
CA THR A 2 26.52 -3.67 5.23
C THR A 2 25.14 -4.29 5.06
N THR A 3 24.77 -5.22 5.93
CA THR A 3 23.40 -5.76 6.08
C THR A 3 22.39 -4.69 6.52
N TRP A 4 22.87 -3.48 6.83
CA TRP A 4 22.09 -2.35 7.29
C TRP A 4 21.32 -1.71 6.14
N PHE A 5 20.02 -1.53 6.36
CA PHE A 5 19.13 -0.80 5.48
C PHE A 5 18.18 0.04 6.36
N PRO A 6 18.27 1.38 6.31
CA PRO A 6 17.55 2.24 7.23
C PRO A 6 16.05 2.30 6.93
N THR A 7 15.26 2.71 7.92
CA THR A 7 13.92 3.26 7.74
C THR A 7 14.01 4.66 7.12
N ILE A 8 12.88 5.22 6.63
CA ILE A 8 12.86 6.62 6.16
C ILE A 8 13.22 7.57 7.30
N ALA A 9 12.67 7.35 8.51
CA ALA A 9 12.96 8.16 9.68
C ALA A 9 14.45 8.16 10.05
N GLU A 10 15.09 6.99 10.05
CA GLU A 10 16.53 6.86 10.28
C GLU A 10 17.36 7.53 9.19
N ALA A 11 17.00 7.29 7.91
CA ALA A 11 17.69 7.88 6.78
C ALA A 11 17.57 9.41 6.78
N ALA A 12 16.39 9.95 7.05
CA ALA A 12 16.16 11.39 7.14
C ALA A 12 17.03 12.05 8.22
N ARG A 13 17.16 11.42 9.40
CA ARG A 13 18.05 11.88 10.45
C ARG A 13 19.52 11.85 10.04
N LEU A 14 19.97 10.73 9.47
CA LEU A 14 21.37 10.58 9.03
C LEU A 14 21.75 11.57 7.92
N VAL A 15 20.82 11.84 6.99
CA VAL A 15 21.01 12.84 5.93
C VAL A 15 21.05 14.24 6.53
N ALA A 16 20.17 14.58 7.48
CA ALA A 16 20.16 15.87 8.15
C ALA A 16 21.46 16.11 8.95
N GLU A 17 21.97 15.07 9.61
CA GLU A 17 23.25 15.06 10.35
C GLU A 17 24.48 14.98 9.41
N ARG A 18 24.29 14.84 8.10
CA ARG A 18 25.36 14.66 7.09
C ARG A 18 26.24 13.44 7.33
N ARG A 19 25.69 12.39 7.93
CA ARG A 19 26.37 11.12 8.20
C ARG A 19 26.27 10.14 7.03
N ILE A 20 25.30 10.36 6.15
CA ILE A 20 25.16 9.74 4.84
C ILE A 20 24.65 10.80 3.86
N SER A 21 25.10 10.76 2.63
CA SER A 21 24.58 11.61 1.56
C SER A 21 23.38 10.96 0.88
N SER A 22 22.52 11.78 0.27
CA SER A 22 21.45 11.30 -0.62
C SER A 22 22.01 10.45 -1.75
N TYR A 23 23.16 10.86 -2.31
CA TYR A 23 23.87 10.11 -3.34
C TYR A 23 24.27 8.71 -2.91
N GLU A 24 24.89 8.55 -1.71
CA GLU A 24 25.28 7.25 -1.17
C GLU A 24 24.07 6.36 -0.93
N LEU A 25 22.99 6.92 -0.36
CA LEU A 25 21.76 6.20 -0.08
C LEU A 25 21.07 5.75 -1.38
N THR A 26 21.01 6.64 -2.38
CA THR A 26 20.45 6.33 -3.71
C THR A 26 21.27 5.25 -4.42
N ARG A 27 22.60 5.34 -4.34
CA ARG A 27 23.49 4.33 -4.91
C ARG A 27 23.29 2.97 -4.24
N LEU A 28 23.20 2.95 -2.90
CA LEU A 28 22.90 1.70 -2.16
C LEU A 28 21.62 1.04 -2.67
N CYS A 29 20.54 1.79 -2.84
CA CYS A 29 19.29 1.29 -3.40
C CYS A 29 19.45 0.75 -4.83
N LEU A 30 20.11 1.52 -5.71
CA LEU A 30 20.33 1.13 -7.10
C LEU A 30 21.22 -0.12 -7.24
N ASP A 31 22.21 -0.28 -6.38
CA ASP A 31 23.06 -1.48 -6.35
C ASP A 31 22.27 -2.72 -5.90
N ARG A 32 21.30 -2.55 -4.95
CA ARG A 32 20.38 -3.62 -4.55
C ARG A 32 19.39 -3.95 -5.67
N ILE A 33 18.82 -2.95 -6.34
CA ILE A 33 17.98 -3.16 -7.54
C ILE A 33 18.76 -4.00 -8.57
N GLN A 34 19.99 -3.62 -8.89
CA GLN A 34 20.81 -4.36 -9.84
C GLN A 34 21.04 -5.83 -9.43
N ALA A 35 21.17 -6.09 -8.14
CA ALA A 35 21.42 -7.43 -7.60
C ALA A 35 20.16 -8.31 -7.53
N PHE A 36 18.99 -7.73 -7.26
CA PHE A 36 17.78 -8.49 -6.92
C PHE A 36 16.76 -8.54 -8.04
N GLU A 37 16.63 -7.47 -8.85
CA GLU A 37 15.63 -7.35 -9.91
C GLU A 37 15.58 -8.53 -10.89
N PRO A 38 16.68 -9.17 -11.31
CA PRO A 38 16.60 -10.33 -12.20
C PRO A 38 15.77 -11.50 -11.65
N ARG A 39 15.49 -11.51 -10.32
CA ARG A 39 14.69 -12.54 -9.66
C ARG A 39 13.40 -12.00 -9.05
N LEU A 40 13.38 -10.71 -8.66
CA LEU A 40 12.28 -10.11 -7.90
C LEU A 40 11.19 -9.53 -8.80
N ASN A 41 11.54 -8.97 -9.95
CA ASN A 41 10.64 -8.33 -10.91
C ASN A 41 9.79 -7.21 -10.27
N ALA A 42 10.36 -6.46 -9.34
CA ALA A 42 9.64 -5.40 -8.62
C ALA A 42 9.51 -4.11 -9.43
N PHE A 43 10.36 -3.89 -10.45
CA PHE A 43 10.35 -2.69 -11.29
C PHE A 43 9.92 -2.98 -12.74
N ILE A 44 9.19 -2.02 -13.32
CA ILE A 44 8.94 -1.91 -14.76
C ILE A 44 10.00 -1.03 -15.42
N THR A 45 10.40 0.03 -14.74
CA THR A 45 11.40 0.99 -15.22
C THR A 45 12.24 1.50 -14.07
N VAL A 46 13.57 1.42 -14.22
CA VAL A 46 14.53 2.00 -13.26
C VAL A 46 15.18 3.23 -13.89
N THR A 47 15.25 4.32 -13.14
CA THR A 47 15.74 5.63 -13.61
C THR A 47 17.11 5.97 -13.01
N ARG A 48 18.11 5.09 -13.20
CA ARG A 48 19.42 5.15 -12.54
C ARG A 48 20.10 6.53 -12.66
N ASP A 49 20.26 7.03 -13.89
CA ASP A 49 21.07 8.24 -14.12
C ASP A 49 20.37 9.50 -13.58
N SER A 50 19.06 9.64 -13.81
CA SER A 50 18.29 10.76 -13.28
C SER A 50 18.16 10.70 -11.77
N ALA A 51 18.06 9.52 -11.16
CA ALA A 51 18.05 9.36 -9.71
C ALA A 51 19.36 9.80 -9.07
N LEU A 52 20.51 9.39 -9.64
CA LEU A 52 21.82 9.82 -9.16
C LEU A 52 22.06 11.32 -9.34
N ALA A 53 21.57 11.91 -10.42
CA ALA A 53 21.63 13.37 -10.62
C ALA A 53 20.78 14.09 -9.56
N ALA A 54 19.51 13.68 -9.38
CA ALA A 54 18.63 14.26 -8.36
C ALA A 54 19.17 14.13 -6.93
N ALA A 55 19.84 13.01 -6.64
CA ALA A 55 20.48 12.80 -5.34
C ALA A 55 21.65 13.76 -5.09
N ARG A 56 22.48 14.04 -6.11
CA ARG A 56 23.54 15.06 -6.01
C ARG A 56 22.97 16.47 -5.80
N ASP A 57 21.90 16.80 -6.53
CA ASP A 57 21.23 18.10 -6.37
C ASP A 57 20.64 18.25 -4.96
N ALA A 58 20.08 17.14 -4.40
CA ALA A 58 19.62 17.10 -3.03
C ALA A 58 20.77 17.33 -2.03
N ASP A 59 21.93 16.69 -2.22
CA ASP A 59 23.10 16.88 -1.36
C ASP A 59 23.60 18.33 -1.38
N ILE A 60 23.66 18.96 -2.55
CA ILE A 60 24.03 20.38 -2.70
C ILE A 60 23.03 21.27 -1.94
N ALA A 61 21.74 21.06 -2.12
CA ALA A 61 20.70 21.85 -1.47
C ALA A 61 20.71 21.68 0.07
N ILE A 62 20.87 20.43 0.54
CA ILE A 62 20.96 20.11 1.98
C ILE A 62 22.22 20.75 2.59
N ALA A 63 23.33 20.74 1.88
CA ALA A 63 24.57 21.38 2.34
C ALA A 63 24.41 22.89 2.49
N ALA A 64 23.64 23.53 1.61
CA ALA A 64 23.46 24.99 1.58
C ALA A 64 22.46 25.49 2.64
N SER A 65 21.33 24.77 2.85
CA SER A 65 20.21 25.29 3.65
C SER A 65 19.56 24.27 4.61
N GLY A 66 20.11 23.07 4.73
CA GLY A 66 19.49 21.95 5.47
C GLY A 66 18.37 21.28 4.64
N PRO A 67 17.85 20.13 5.13
CA PRO A 67 16.77 19.44 4.45
C PRO A 67 15.45 20.23 4.54
N ARG A 68 14.72 20.32 3.42
CA ARG A 68 13.42 21.03 3.36
C ARG A 68 12.27 20.22 3.98
N SER A 69 12.44 18.91 4.11
CA SER A 69 11.51 17.98 4.76
C SER A 69 12.24 16.69 5.11
N PRO A 70 11.65 15.79 5.92
CA PRO A 70 12.22 14.46 6.17
C PRO A 70 12.35 13.58 4.90
N MET A 71 11.61 13.90 3.83
CA MET A 71 11.73 13.20 2.54
C MET A 71 12.87 13.71 1.65
N HIS A 72 13.57 14.80 2.04
CA HIS A 72 14.62 15.39 1.20
C HIS A 72 15.83 14.47 1.05
N GLY A 73 16.05 14.01 -0.18
CA GLY A 73 17.13 13.09 -0.52
C GLY A 73 16.79 11.60 -0.31
N ILE A 74 15.55 11.27 0.02
CA ILE A 74 15.12 9.88 0.29
C ILE A 74 14.73 9.17 -1.00
N PRO A 75 15.32 8.00 -1.33
CA PRO A 75 14.99 7.22 -2.52
C PRO A 75 13.66 6.47 -2.35
N ILE A 76 12.74 6.72 -3.29
CA ILE A 76 11.42 6.10 -3.38
C ILE A 76 11.10 5.65 -4.81
N ALA A 77 9.99 4.94 -4.98
CA ALA A 77 9.44 4.63 -6.31
C ALA A 77 7.91 4.75 -6.33
N TYR A 78 7.36 4.75 -7.54
CA TYR A 78 5.92 4.88 -7.77
C TYR A 78 5.37 3.65 -8.46
N LYS A 79 4.27 3.10 -7.96
CA LYS A 79 3.50 2.08 -8.68
C LYS A 79 3.23 2.55 -10.10
N ASP A 80 3.32 1.67 -11.08
CA ASP A 80 3.29 2.05 -12.50
C ASP A 80 1.92 2.43 -13.06
N ILE A 81 1.10 3.03 -12.22
CA ILE A 81 -0.14 3.73 -12.56
C ILE A 81 -0.10 5.23 -12.21
N PHE A 82 0.96 5.70 -11.51
CA PHE A 82 1.16 7.12 -11.24
C PHE A 82 1.84 7.76 -12.44
N GLU A 83 1.14 8.64 -13.13
CA GLU A 83 1.69 9.39 -14.24
C GLU A 83 2.91 10.18 -13.78
N THR A 84 4.00 10.00 -14.50
CA THR A 84 5.28 10.66 -14.25
C THR A 84 5.74 11.27 -15.57
N LYS A 85 5.85 12.58 -15.62
CA LYS A 85 6.19 13.34 -16.84
C LYS A 85 7.49 12.83 -17.48
N GLY A 86 7.41 12.49 -18.76
CA GLY A 86 8.56 12.02 -19.53
C GLY A 86 9.03 10.60 -19.19
N LEU A 87 8.35 9.91 -18.27
CA LEU A 87 8.68 8.53 -17.89
C LEU A 87 7.53 7.61 -18.25
N ARG A 88 7.82 6.56 -18.99
CA ARG A 88 6.84 5.55 -19.41
C ARG A 88 6.02 5.05 -18.23
N THR A 89 4.69 5.01 -18.40
CA THR A 89 3.72 4.56 -17.40
C THR A 89 2.77 3.56 -18.05
N THR A 90 2.97 2.27 -17.78
CA THR A 90 2.36 1.19 -18.56
C THR A 90 1.11 0.60 -17.93
N ALA A 91 0.86 0.83 -16.64
CA ALA A 91 -0.11 0.07 -15.85
C ALA A 91 0.08 -1.45 -15.99
N HIS A 92 1.30 -1.93 -16.26
CA HIS A 92 1.63 -3.33 -16.52
C HIS A 92 0.88 -3.93 -17.72
N SER A 93 0.44 -3.11 -18.69
CA SER A 93 -0.42 -3.51 -19.80
C SER A 93 0.20 -3.26 -21.18
N LYS A 94 -0.03 -4.16 -22.11
CA LYS A 94 0.29 -3.96 -23.55
C LYS A 94 -0.40 -2.72 -24.11
N LEU A 95 -1.56 -2.36 -23.58
CA LEU A 95 -2.35 -1.20 -24.02
C LEU A 95 -1.62 0.13 -23.84
N LEU A 96 -0.76 0.22 -22.84
CA LEU A 96 -0.01 1.42 -22.47
C LEU A 96 1.51 1.21 -22.51
N GLN A 97 2.00 0.17 -23.21
CA GLN A 97 3.43 -0.18 -23.21
C GLN A 97 4.33 0.97 -23.67
N ASP A 98 3.84 1.88 -24.51
CA ASP A 98 4.58 3.01 -25.06
C ASP A 98 4.04 4.37 -24.54
N TYR A 99 3.14 4.35 -23.56
CA TYR A 99 2.54 5.57 -23.04
C TYR A 99 3.53 6.34 -22.15
N VAL A 100 3.80 7.59 -22.54
CA VAL A 100 4.65 8.53 -21.80
C VAL A 100 3.82 9.75 -21.43
N PRO A 101 3.50 9.94 -20.13
CA PRO A 101 2.73 11.09 -19.66
C PRO A 101 3.45 12.44 -19.92
N THR A 102 2.65 13.46 -20.22
CA THR A 102 3.16 14.85 -20.40
C THR A 102 3.12 15.67 -19.11
N GLN A 103 2.49 15.13 -18.06
CA GLN A 103 2.38 15.76 -16.74
C GLN A 103 2.64 14.73 -15.64
N ASP A 104 3.05 15.21 -14.48
CA ASP A 104 3.15 14.41 -13.27
C ASP A 104 1.78 14.31 -12.58
N SER A 105 1.49 13.17 -11.99
CA SER A 105 0.42 13.06 -10.99
C SER A 105 0.70 13.96 -9.79
N THR A 106 -0.34 14.40 -9.10
CA THR A 106 -0.18 15.26 -7.90
C THR A 106 0.69 14.60 -6.83
N CYS A 107 0.60 13.28 -6.65
CA CYS A 107 1.46 12.55 -5.73
C CYS A 107 2.95 12.67 -6.11
N VAL A 108 3.28 12.54 -7.40
CA VAL A 108 4.65 12.72 -7.90
C VAL A 108 5.13 14.15 -7.65
N GLN A 109 4.32 15.16 -7.99
CA GLN A 109 4.66 16.56 -7.77
C GLN A 109 4.93 16.88 -6.29
N ARG A 110 4.09 16.38 -5.39
CA ARG A 110 4.23 16.60 -3.94
C ARG A 110 5.46 15.93 -3.36
N MET A 111 5.75 14.69 -3.75
CA MET A 111 6.96 14.00 -3.33
C MET A 111 8.24 14.67 -3.85
N GLN A 112 8.25 15.14 -5.11
CA GLN A 112 9.35 15.93 -5.66
C GLN A 112 9.52 17.26 -4.91
N ALA A 113 8.43 17.95 -4.60
CA ALA A 113 8.45 19.19 -3.81
C ALA A 113 9.00 18.94 -2.39
N ALA A 114 8.71 17.80 -1.78
CA ALA A 114 9.29 17.36 -0.50
C ALA A 114 10.79 17.00 -0.64
N GLY A 115 11.30 16.79 -1.85
CA GLY A 115 12.69 16.48 -2.13
C GLY A 115 13.02 15.00 -2.26
N ALA A 116 12.03 14.12 -2.36
CA ALA A 116 12.24 12.70 -2.57
C ALA A 116 12.94 12.42 -3.92
N VAL A 117 13.79 11.39 -3.96
CA VAL A 117 14.50 10.94 -5.15
C VAL A 117 13.76 9.76 -5.77
N SER A 118 13.27 9.91 -7.00
CA SER A 118 12.56 8.84 -7.72
C SER A 118 13.54 7.83 -8.33
N LEU A 119 13.38 6.55 -7.99
CA LEU A 119 14.15 5.45 -8.59
C LEU A 119 13.43 4.80 -9.79
N GLY A 120 12.17 5.14 -10.03
CA GLY A 120 11.42 4.63 -11.18
C GLY A 120 10.00 4.18 -10.89
N LYS A 121 9.55 3.21 -11.67
CA LYS A 121 8.18 2.69 -11.70
C LYS A 121 8.16 1.23 -11.28
N THR A 122 7.38 0.91 -10.24
CA THR A 122 7.26 -0.45 -9.70
C THR A 122 6.12 -1.24 -10.37
N ALA A 123 6.29 -2.54 -10.46
CA ALA A 123 5.32 -3.46 -11.02
C ALA A 123 3.96 -3.41 -10.27
N THR A 124 2.92 -3.69 -11.00
CA THR A 124 1.54 -3.73 -10.49
C THR A 124 0.77 -4.88 -11.14
N HIS A 125 -0.39 -5.26 -10.61
CA HIS A 125 -1.34 -6.00 -11.44
C HIS A 125 -1.83 -5.10 -12.57
N GLU A 126 -2.17 -5.67 -13.71
CA GLU A 126 -2.62 -4.91 -14.89
C GLU A 126 -3.79 -3.98 -14.52
N PHE A 127 -3.62 -2.67 -14.76
CA PHE A 127 -4.57 -1.62 -14.34
C PHE A 127 -5.05 -1.74 -12.88
N ALA A 128 -4.16 -2.19 -11.99
CA ALA A 128 -4.41 -2.38 -10.56
C ALA A 128 -5.44 -3.48 -10.22
N MET A 129 -5.71 -4.45 -11.11
CA MET A 129 -6.74 -5.47 -10.94
C MET A 129 -6.28 -6.87 -11.39
N GLY A 130 -6.95 -7.92 -10.93
CA GLY A 130 -6.91 -9.26 -11.50
C GLY A 130 -5.87 -10.23 -10.93
N GLY A 131 -4.82 -9.79 -10.30
CA GLY A 131 -3.76 -10.66 -9.75
C GLY A 131 -2.55 -10.82 -10.67
N PRO A 132 -1.63 -11.75 -10.36
CA PRO A 132 -0.40 -11.93 -11.13
C PRO A 132 -0.73 -12.50 -12.53
N SER A 133 -0.24 -11.84 -13.59
CA SER A 133 -0.42 -12.26 -14.98
C SER A 133 0.92 -12.65 -15.57
N PHE A 134 0.96 -13.78 -16.29
CA PHE A 134 2.18 -14.33 -16.92
C PHE A 134 2.17 -14.18 -18.45
N ASP A 135 1.10 -13.61 -18.99
CA ASP A 135 0.87 -13.38 -20.42
C ASP A 135 1.05 -11.90 -20.81
N LEU A 136 1.65 -11.11 -19.93
CA LEU A 136 1.99 -9.69 -20.14
C LEU A 136 3.47 -9.51 -20.47
N PRO A 137 3.89 -8.34 -21.04
CA PRO A 137 5.28 -8.11 -21.43
C PRO A 137 6.29 -8.12 -20.28
N TRP A 138 5.84 -7.83 -19.06
CA TRP A 138 6.67 -7.86 -17.86
C TRP A 138 6.23 -9.01 -16.95
N PRO A 139 7.17 -9.75 -16.35
CA PRO A 139 6.83 -10.81 -15.41
C PRO A 139 6.24 -10.19 -14.12
N PRO A 140 5.35 -10.92 -13.40
CA PRO A 140 4.82 -10.46 -12.12
C PRO A 140 5.91 -10.41 -11.04
N ALA A 141 5.80 -9.43 -10.13
CA ALA A 141 6.66 -9.32 -8.96
C ALA A 141 6.55 -10.56 -8.05
N ARG A 142 7.65 -10.89 -7.38
CA ARG A 142 7.77 -12.02 -6.45
C ARG A 142 7.93 -11.54 -5.01
N ASN A 143 7.58 -12.39 -4.05
CA ASN A 143 7.74 -12.08 -2.65
C ASN A 143 9.21 -12.21 -2.22
N PRO A 144 9.85 -11.16 -1.66
CA PRO A 144 11.26 -11.23 -1.30
C PRO A 144 11.56 -12.16 -0.11
N TRP A 145 10.55 -12.59 0.66
CA TRP A 145 10.71 -13.59 1.72
C TRP A 145 10.87 -15.00 1.17
N ASP A 146 10.19 -15.30 0.06
CA ASP A 146 10.28 -16.53 -0.71
C ASP A 146 9.86 -16.22 -2.16
N LEU A 147 10.79 -16.34 -3.09
CA LEU A 147 10.60 -15.96 -4.49
C LEU A 147 9.58 -16.84 -5.25
N GLU A 148 9.20 -17.99 -4.71
CA GLU A 148 8.13 -18.82 -5.28
C GLU A 148 6.74 -18.36 -4.82
N ARG A 149 6.67 -17.39 -3.91
CA ARG A 149 5.43 -16.91 -3.32
C ARG A 149 4.98 -15.56 -3.88
N PHE A 150 3.68 -15.37 -3.76
CA PHE A 150 2.97 -14.19 -4.20
C PHE A 150 3.15 -13.02 -3.21
N PRO A 151 3.57 -11.83 -3.64
CA PRO A 151 3.68 -10.66 -2.76
C PRO A 151 2.33 -10.00 -2.49
N SER A 152 1.22 -10.58 -3.00
CA SER A 152 -0.07 -9.91 -3.13
C SER A 152 -0.02 -8.72 -4.10
N GLY A 153 -1.05 -7.90 -4.07
CA GLY A 153 -1.19 -6.74 -4.96
C GLY A 153 -2.48 -5.96 -4.71
N SER A 154 -2.73 -5.06 -5.61
CA SER A 154 -2.10 -4.78 -6.90
C SER A 154 -0.78 -4.00 -6.83
N SER A 155 -0.38 -3.39 -5.70
CA SER A 155 0.91 -2.70 -5.52
C SER A 155 2.06 -3.70 -5.25
N SER A 156 2.13 -4.77 -6.05
CA SER A 156 3.01 -5.93 -5.85
C SER A 156 4.49 -5.55 -5.87
N GLY A 157 4.92 -4.81 -6.88
CA GLY A 157 6.31 -4.37 -7.01
C GLY A 157 6.72 -3.36 -5.93
N THR A 158 5.82 -2.47 -5.52
CA THR A 158 6.12 -1.52 -4.43
C THR A 158 6.39 -2.27 -3.12
N ALA A 159 5.53 -3.26 -2.78
CA ALA A 159 5.74 -4.07 -1.58
C ALA A 159 7.03 -4.88 -1.66
N ALA A 160 7.27 -5.55 -2.79
CA ALA A 160 8.47 -6.34 -2.99
C ALA A 160 9.75 -5.48 -2.87
N ALA A 161 9.79 -4.32 -3.53
CA ALA A 161 10.95 -3.43 -3.52
C ALA A 161 11.25 -2.86 -2.12
N VAL A 162 10.21 -2.45 -1.36
CA VAL A 162 10.40 -1.96 0.02
C VAL A 162 10.90 -3.09 0.93
N ALA A 163 10.29 -4.28 0.87
CA ALA A 163 10.68 -5.40 1.71
C ALA A 163 12.09 -5.91 1.38
N ALA A 164 12.48 -5.92 0.11
CA ALA A 164 13.84 -6.25 -0.32
C ALA A 164 14.87 -5.15 0.00
N GLY A 165 14.43 -3.95 0.36
CA GLY A 165 15.31 -2.81 0.58
C GLY A 165 15.88 -2.23 -0.71
N GLU A 166 15.16 -2.29 -1.81
CA GLU A 166 15.48 -1.62 -3.07
C GLU A 166 15.08 -0.15 -3.05
N ILE A 167 14.12 0.19 -2.20
CA ILE A 167 13.65 1.55 -1.92
C ILE A 167 13.29 1.66 -0.43
N LEU A 168 13.33 2.87 0.13
CA LEU A 168 12.94 3.08 1.52
C LEU A 168 11.43 3.17 1.71
N GLY A 169 10.73 3.64 0.71
CA GLY A 169 9.27 3.70 0.65
C GLY A 169 8.79 3.85 -0.78
N GLY A 170 7.51 3.63 -1.01
CA GLY A 170 6.93 3.77 -2.34
C GLY A 170 5.44 4.07 -2.31
N MET A 171 4.95 4.55 -3.46
CA MET A 171 3.55 4.84 -3.64
C MET A 171 2.78 3.62 -4.14
N GLY A 172 1.65 3.35 -3.52
CA GLY A 172 0.68 2.35 -3.94
C GLY A 172 -0.70 2.93 -4.15
N SER A 173 -1.63 2.12 -4.64
CA SER A 173 -3.06 2.41 -4.70
C SER A 173 -3.87 1.30 -4.05
N ASP A 174 -5.05 1.62 -3.52
CA ASP A 174 -5.89 0.69 -2.76
C ASP A 174 -7.37 0.91 -3.11
N THR A 175 -7.98 -0.06 -3.77
CA THR A 175 -9.40 -0.05 -4.17
C THR A 175 -10.19 -1.13 -3.45
N GLY A 176 -9.55 -2.25 -3.09
CA GLY A 176 -10.10 -3.36 -2.32
C GLY A 176 -9.10 -3.92 -1.30
N GLY A 177 -7.94 -3.27 -1.12
CA GLY A 177 -6.86 -3.74 -0.24
C GLY A 177 -5.47 -3.64 -0.85
N SER A 178 -5.32 -3.02 -2.02
CA SER A 178 -4.09 -3.13 -2.84
C SER A 178 -2.86 -2.36 -2.32
N ILE A 179 -2.92 -1.66 -1.20
CA ILE A 179 -1.78 -1.20 -0.38
C ILE A 179 -1.61 -2.17 0.80
N ARG A 180 -2.71 -2.48 1.49
CA ARG A 180 -2.73 -3.17 2.78
C ARG A 180 -2.44 -4.65 2.68
N LEU A 181 -3.03 -5.35 1.68
CA LEU A 181 -2.77 -6.77 1.45
C LEU A 181 -1.29 -7.04 1.13
N PRO A 182 -0.65 -6.37 0.15
CA PRO A 182 0.76 -6.59 -0.10
C PRO A 182 1.66 -6.11 1.05
N ALA A 183 1.27 -5.09 1.82
CA ALA A 183 1.99 -4.72 3.03
C ALA A 183 1.94 -5.85 4.08
N ALA A 184 0.78 -6.46 4.34
CA ALA A 184 0.64 -7.58 5.26
C ALA A 184 1.46 -8.81 4.82
N LEU A 185 1.42 -9.20 3.53
CA LEU A 185 2.11 -10.38 3.02
C LEU A 185 3.62 -10.18 2.77
N CYS A 186 4.10 -8.93 2.78
CA CYS A 186 5.52 -8.62 2.68
C CYS A 186 6.12 -8.09 4.00
N GLY A 187 5.34 -8.02 5.09
CA GLY A 187 5.80 -7.63 6.41
C GLY A 187 6.11 -6.13 6.54
N LEU A 188 5.29 -5.28 5.93
CA LEU A 188 5.46 -3.82 5.84
C LEU A 188 4.35 -3.08 6.59
N ALA A 189 4.53 -1.76 6.70
CA ALA A 189 3.46 -0.81 6.94
C ALA A 189 2.87 -0.31 5.61
N GLY A 190 1.54 -0.31 5.49
CA GLY A 190 0.84 0.19 4.31
C GLY A 190 -0.39 1.01 4.72
N LEU A 191 -0.40 2.29 4.39
CA LEU A 191 -1.46 3.21 4.79
C LEU A 191 -2.39 3.53 3.62
N LYS A 192 -3.65 3.13 3.75
CA LYS A 192 -4.76 3.67 3.00
C LYS A 192 -5.36 4.82 3.81
N ALA A 193 -5.06 6.05 3.46
CA ALA A 193 -5.59 7.24 4.14
C ALA A 193 -7.11 7.38 3.94
N THR A 194 -7.73 8.33 4.61
CA THR A 194 -9.13 8.72 4.38
C THR A 194 -9.35 9.05 2.91
N TYR A 195 -10.50 8.61 2.37
CA TYR A 195 -10.87 8.90 0.99
C TYR A 195 -10.84 10.40 0.72
N GLY A 196 -10.07 10.79 -0.30
CA GLY A 196 -9.89 12.18 -0.69
C GLY A 196 -8.80 12.96 0.06
N LEU A 197 -8.14 12.39 1.08
CA LEU A 197 -7.03 13.06 1.79
C LEU A 197 -5.77 13.13 0.91
N VAL A 198 -5.50 12.11 0.14
CA VAL A 198 -4.41 12.04 -0.85
C VAL A 198 -5.02 12.11 -2.24
N SER A 199 -4.54 13.04 -3.06
CA SER A 199 -5.04 13.25 -4.43
C SER A 199 -4.76 12.05 -5.33
N ARG A 200 -5.73 11.75 -6.20
CA ARG A 200 -5.65 10.72 -7.26
C ARG A 200 -5.48 11.34 -8.66
N ALA A 201 -5.34 12.66 -8.76
CA ALA A 201 -5.14 13.32 -10.04
C ALA A 201 -3.84 12.84 -10.71
N GLY A 202 -3.96 12.31 -11.94
CA GLY A 202 -2.86 11.67 -12.67
C GLY A 202 -2.51 10.25 -12.17
N VAL A 203 -3.39 9.60 -11.42
CA VAL A 203 -3.34 8.16 -11.12
C VAL A 203 -4.34 7.46 -12.03
N LEU A 204 -3.89 6.45 -12.79
CA LEU A 204 -4.76 5.69 -13.68
C LEU A 204 -5.84 4.99 -12.83
N PRO A 205 -7.14 5.21 -13.12
CA PRO A 205 -8.22 4.77 -12.26
C PRO A 205 -8.53 3.27 -12.42
N LEU A 206 -8.96 2.65 -11.31
CA LEU A 206 -9.66 1.38 -11.33
C LEU A 206 -11.15 1.58 -11.04
N ALA A 207 -11.48 2.21 -9.89
CA ALA A 207 -12.85 2.52 -9.50
C ALA A 207 -12.90 3.88 -8.78
N TYR A 208 -13.44 4.88 -9.46
CA TYR A 208 -13.38 6.29 -9.02
C TYR A 208 -13.88 6.53 -7.60
N SER A 209 -14.92 5.80 -7.18
CA SER A 209 -15.54 6.00 -5.87
C SER A 209 -14.85 5.23 -4.74
N MET A 210 -13.84 4.39 -5.04
CA MET A 210 -13.17 3.52 -4.09
C MET A 210 -11.64 3.61 -4.12
N ASP A 211 -11.06 4.21 -5.16
CA ASP A 211 -9.61 4.33 -5.31
C ASP A 211 -8.99 5.24 -4.26
N HIS A 212 -7.88 4.80 -3.69
CA HIS A 212 -7.02 5.58 -2.80
C HIS A 212 -5.58 5.49 -3.29
N ALA A 213 -4.83 6.58 -3.11
CA ALA A 213 -3.37 6.58 -3.23
C ALA A 213 -2.76 6.67 -1.83
N GLY A 214 -1.63 6.01 -1.59
CA GLY A 214 -1.02 6.06 -0.28
C GLY A 214 0.36 5.41 -0.21
N PRO A 215 1.07 5.61 0.93
CA PRO A 215 2.42 5.13 1.15
C PRO A 215 2.47 3.66 1.58
N MET A 216 3.54 3.01 1.17
CA MET A 216 4.01 1.72 1.66
C MET A 216 5.48 1.89 2.07
N ALA A 217 5.80 1.54 3.30
CA ALA A 217 7.13 1.71 3.86
C ALA A 217 7.42 0.64 4.93
N TRP A 218 8.60 0.70 5.55
CA TRP A 218 8.98 -0.32 6.53
C TRP A 218 8.24 -0.17 7.86
N THR A 219 7.85 1.06 8.24
CA THR A 219 7.22 1.36 9.53
C THR A 219 6.02 2.30 9.40
N ALA A 220 5.18 2.33 10.44
CA ALA A 220 4.09 3.30 10.57
C ALA A 220 4.61 4.75 10.59
N GLU A 221 5.76 4.99 11.24
CA GLU A 221 6.42 6.30 11.26
C GLU A 221 6.86 6.74 9.85
N ASP A 222 7.41 5.83 9.07
CA ASP A 222 7.77 6.10 7.67
C ASP A 222 6.54 6.45 6.83
N CYS A 223 5.42 5.74 7.03
CA CYS A 223 4.14 6.08 6.41
C CYS A 223 3.63 7.46 6.81
N ALA A 224 3.81 7.87 8.08
CA ALA A 224 3.46 9.21 8.57
C ALA A 224 4.29 10.30 7.89
N ILE A 225 5.60 10.09 7.75
CA ILE A 225 6.52 11.01 7.05
C ILE A 225 6.11 11.18 5.58
N MET A 226 5.79 10.07 4.90
CA MET A 226 5.32 10.12 3.51
C MET A 226 3.94 10.79 3.40
N LEU A 227 3.00 10.48 4.30
CA LEU A 227 1.67 11.11 4.30
C LEU A 227 1.77 12.63 4.51
N GLN A 228 2.68 13.09 5.35
CA GLN A 228 2.91 14.53 5.58
C GLN A 228 3.24 15.29 4.28
N ALA A 229 3.94 14.64 3.36
CA ALA A 229 4.23 15.20 2.05
C ALA A 229 3.06 15.08 1.05
N LEU A 230 2.19 14.09 1.22
CA LEU A 230 1.12 13.72 0.27
C LEU A 230 -0.22 14.39 0.54
N ALA A 231 -0.55 14.64 1.81
CA ALA A 231 -1.87 15.12 2.23
C ALA A 231 -2.14 16.55 1.76
N GLY A 232 -3.43 16.84 1.58
CA GLY A 232 -3.93 18.19 1.29
C GLY A 232 -4.87 18.25 0.09
N VAL A 233 -5.62 19.35 0.01
CA VAL A 233 -6.61 19.58 -1.05
C VAL A 233 -5.96 19.69 -2.42
N ASP A 234 -6.60 19.12 -3.43
CA ASP A 234 -6.20 19.22 -4.83
C ASP A 234 -7.42 19.51 -5.71
N PRO A 235 -7.51 20.71 -6.29
CA PRO A 235 -8.62 21.06 -7.19
C PRO A 235 -8.71 20.18 -8.45
N LYS A 236 -7.66 19.43 -8.79
CA LYS A 236 -7.64 18.52 -9.95
C LYS A 236 -8.30 17.17 -9.63
N ASP A 237 -8.48 16.82 -8.36
CA ASP A 237 -9.21 15.62 -7.94
C ASP A 237 -10.58 16.02 -7.36
N PRO A 238 -11.70 15.75 -8.07
CA PRO A 238 -13.03 16.14 -7.62
C PRO A 238 -13.45 15.53 -6.27
N ALA A 239 -12.77 14.46 -5.84
CA ALA A 239 -13.02 13.82 -4.56
C ALA A 239 -12.05 14.29 -3.46
N SER A 240 -11.14 15.21 -3.75
CA SER A 240 -10.20 15.71 -2.77
C SER A 240 -10.89 16.41 -1.62
N ALA A 241 -10.61 15.96 -0.38
CA ALA A 241 -11.19 16.52 0.82
C ALA A 241 -10.59 17.89 1.15
N ASN A 242 -11.46 18.89 1.33
CA ASN A 242 -11.04 20.21 1.75
C ASN A 242 -10.96 20.28 3.29
N VAL A 243 -9.91 19.68 3.84
CA VAL A 243 -9.62 19.66 5.28
C VAL A 243 -8.20 20.18 5.53
N PRO A 244 -7.93 20.79 6.69
CA PRO A 244 -6.58 21.20 7.06
C PRO A 244 -5.63 19.99 7.09
N VAL A 245 -4.42 20.16 6.58
CA VAL A 245 -3.36 19.16 6.74
C VAL A 245 -2.89 19.17 8.18
N GLN A 246 -2.99 18.00 8.82
CA GLN A 246 -2.54 17.81 10.19
C GLN A 246 -1.03 17.52 10.23
N ASN A 247 -0.43 17.56 11.41
CA ASN A 247 0.93 17.07 11.60
C ASN A 247 0.88 15.59 11.99
N TYR A 248 1.13 14.71 11.01
CA TYR A 248 1.03 13.26 11.19
C TYR A 248 2.20 12.65 11.97
N VAL A 249 3.25 13.42 12.21
CA VAL A 249 4.49 12.96 12.87
C VAL A 249 4.60 13.47 14.32
N ALA A 250 3.94 14.58 14.65
CA ALA A 250 4.13 15.26 15.93
C ALA A 250 3.85 14.38 17.15
N GLU A 251 2.77 13.59 17.08
CA GLU A 251 2.30 12.77 18.21
C GLU A 251 2.61 11.27 18.03
N ILE A 252 3.49 10.91 17.08
CA ILE A 252 3.72 9.51 16.70
C ILE A 252 4.23 8.66 17.86
N GLY A 253 5.00 9.23 18.78
CA GLY A 253 5.58 8.57 19.93
C GLY A 253 4.78 8.68 21.24
N ASP A 254 3.61 9.33 21.21
CA ASP A 254 2.81 9.56 22.39
C ASP A 254 2.13 8.29 22.90
N SER A 255 1.69 8.33 24.16
CA SER A 255 0.98 7.22 24.80
C SER A 255 -0.35 6.90 24.11
N ILE A 256 -0.69 5.61 24.08
CA ILE A 256 -1.99 5.11 23.64
C ILE A 256 -2.90 4.73 24.81
N SER A 257 -2.50 5.07 26.05
CA SER A 257 -3.33 4.81 27.23
C SER A 257 -4.68 5.50 27.11
N GLY A 258 -5.74 4.74 27.38
CA GLY A 258 -7.12 5.20 27.27
C GLY A 258 -7.72 5.14 25.85
N VAL A 259 -6.94 4.80 24.81
CA VAL A 259 -7.48 4.59 23.47
C VAL A 259 -8.43 3.39 23.47
N ARG A 260 -9.62 3.55 22.89
CA ARG A 260 -10.65 2.50 22.83
C ARG A 260 -10.50 1.71 21.54
N ILE A 261 -10.16 0.43 21.65
CA ILE A 261 -9.96 -0.45 20.50
C ILE A 261 -11.09 -1.47 20.41
N GLY A 262 -11.78 -1.49 19.27
CA GLY A 262 -12.83 -2.45 18.95
C GLY A 262 -12.27 -3.60 18.10
N VAL A 263 -12.32 -4.84 18.59
CA VAL A 263 -11.87 -6.02 17.83
C VAL A 263 -13.05 -6.58 17.04
N VAL A 264 -12.90 -6.71 15.72
CA VAL A 264 -13.94 -7.30 14.87
C VAL A 264 -13.67 -8.79 14.71
N ARG A 265 -13.93 -9.56 15.82
CA ARG A 265 -13.56 -10.99 15.89
C ARG A 265 -14.21 -11.84 14.81
N HIS A 266 -15.51 -11.65 14.55
CA HIS A 266 -16.22 -12.48 13.60
C HIS A 266 -15.62 -12.42 12.18
N PHE A 267 -14.90 -11.35 11.80
CA PHE A 267 -14.22 -11.27 10.51
C PHE A 267 -13.22 -12.41 10.29
N PHE A 268 -12.57 -12.89 11.37
CA PHE A 268 -11.52 -13.90 11.29
C PHE A 268 -11.82 -15.19 12.09
N GLU A 269 -12.93 -15.23 12.81
CA GLU A 269 -13.37 -16.44 13.53
C GLU A 269 -14.53 -17.17 12.84
N THR A 270 -15.37 -16.41 12.10
CA THR A 270 -16.58 -16.96 11.48
C THR A 270 -16.77 -16.61 10.02
N ASP A 271 -16.43 -15.40 9.59
CA ASP A 271 -16.68 -14.96 8.21
C ASP A 271 -15.67 -15.55 7.22
N VAL A 272 -14.41 -15.68 7.62
CA VAL A 272 -13.35 -16.38 6.87
C VAL A 272 -12.51 -17.25 7.79
N SER A 273 -11.92 -18.28 7.20
CA SER A 273 -10.90 -19.09 7.90
C SER A 273 -9.55 -18.38 7.82
N VAL A 274 -8.86 -18.25 8.95
CA VAL A 274 -7.50 -17.70 9.00
C VAL A 274 -6.50 -18.76 9.47
N THR A 275 -5.23 -18.59 9.05
CA THR A 275 -4.17 -19.47 9.53
C THR A 275 -3.86 -19.23 11.01
N PRO A 276 -3.33 -20.24 11.75
CA PRO A 276 -2.97 -20.05 13.16
C PRO A 276 -2.00 -18.90 13.41
N GLY A 277 -1.09 -18.63 12.47
CA GLY A 277 -0.16 -17.50 12.57
C GLY A 277 -0.87 -16.14 12.51
N VAL A 278 -1.89 -16.00 11.65
CA VAL A 278 -2.71 -14.78 11.57
C VAL A 278 -3.51 -14.60 12.87
N GLN A 279 -4.16 -15.64 13.36
CA GLN A 279 -4.92 -15.58 14.61
C GLN A 279 -4.02 -15.20 15.79
N GLN A 280 -2.84 -15.84 15.91
CA GLN A 280 -1.87 -15.53 16.95
C GLN A 280 -1.41 -14.07 16.89
N GLY A 281 -1.16 -13.54 15.67
CA GLY A 281 -0.78 -12.15 15.47
C GLY A 281 -1.81 -11.14 15.99
N VAL A 282 -3.12 -11.45 15.85
CA VAL A 282 -4.19 -10.61 16.41
C VAL A 282 -4.23 -10.70 17.94
N GLU A 283 -4.13 -11.91 18.52
CA GLU A 283 -4.16 -12.08 19.97
C GLU A 283 -2.94 -11.46 20.66
N ASP A 284 -1.77 -11.51 20.00
CA ASP A 284 -0.56 -10.83 20.49
C ASP A 284 -0.74 -9.31 20.45
N ALA A 285 -1.34 -8.78 19.37
CA ALA A 285 -1.62 -7.34 19.27
C ALA A 285 -2.61 -6.88 20.36
N ILE A 286 -3.66 -7.64 20.63
CA ILE A 286 -4.62 -7.35 21.70
C ILE A 286 -3.89 -7.24 23.05
N ARG A 287 -3.01 -8.21 23.38
CA ARG A 287 -2.24 -8.18 24.62
C ARG A 287 -1.34 -6.94 24.70
N ILE A 288 -0.60 -6.63 23.65
CA ILE A 288 0.27 -5.46 23.59
C ILE A 288 -0.53 -4.16 23.81
N PHE A 289 -1.68 -4.02 23.18
CA PHE A 289 -2.51 -2.84 23.36
C PHE A 289 -3.03 -2.69 24.79
N ILE A 290 -3.47 -3.80 25.42
CA ILE A 290 -3.90 -3.82 26.83
C ILE A 290 -2.73 -3.45 27.75
N ASP A 291 -1.55 -4.02 27.54
CA ASP A 291 -0.34 -3.75 28.34
C ASP A 291 0.10 -2.27 28.23
N ARG A 292 -0.23 -1.61 27.09
CA ARG A 292 -0.01 -0.18 26.88
C ARG A 292 -1.17 0.72 27.34
N GLY A 293 -2.15 0.16 28.05
CA GLY A 293 -3.24 0.88 28.69
C GLY A 293 -4.41 1.24 27.77
N ALA A 294 -4.47 0.64 26.58
CA ALA A 294 -5.66 0.77 25.73
C ALA A 294 -6.83 -0.05 26.31
N MET A 295 -8.06 0.40 26.06
CA MET A 295 -9.29 -0.30 26.42
C MET A 295 -9.78 -1.13 25.25
N VAL A 296 -9.68 -2.45 25.35
CA VAL A 296 -10.03 -3.38 24.27
C VAL A 296 -11.38 -4.02 24.53
N ARG A 297 -12.24 -4.09 23.51
CA ARG A 297 -13.52 -4.81 23.54
C ARG A 297 -13.87 -5.39 22.17
N ASP A 298 -14.69 -6.41 22.14
CA ASP A 298 -15.22 -6.94 20.90
C ASP A 298 -16.35 -6.05 20.38
N ILE A 299 -16.44 -5.93 19.05
CA ILE A 299 -17.53 -5.26 18.35
C ILE A 299 -18.04 -6.12 17.21
N THR A 300 -19.27 -5.85 16.77
CA THR A 300 -19.90 -6.55 15.64
C THR A 300 -20.19 -5.55 14.52
N LEU A 301 -19.83 -5.92 13.30
CA LEU A 301 -20.14 -5.24 12.05
C LEU A 301 -20.96 -6.18 11.15
N PRO A 302 -21.54 -5.72 10.04
CA PRO A 302 -22.07 -6.61 9.00
C PRO A 302 -21.00 -7.61 8.53
N SER A 303 -21.42 -8.77 8.03
CA SER A 303 -20.50 -9.81 7.59
C SER A 303 -19.56 -9.36 6.47
N LEU A 304 -18.35 -9.94 6.41
CA LEU A 304 -17.42 -9.66 5.31
C LEU A 304 -18.02 -9.93 3.93
N GLN A 305 -18.89 -10.93 3.81
CA GLN A 305 -19.58 -11.23 2.55
C GLN A 305 -20.42 -10.07 2.08
N GLU A 306 -21.12 -9.41 2.99
CA GLU A 306 -21.96 -8.27 2.65
C GLU A 306 -21.15 -7.05 2.18
N TRP A 307 -20.05 -6.75 2.89
CA TRP A 307 -19.10 -5.70 2.49
C TRP A 307 -18.50 -5.99 1.11
N ASN A 308 -18.09 -7.22 0.88
CA ASN A 308 -17.46 -7.64 -0.38
C ASN A 308 -18.45 -7.62 -1.54
N ALA A 309 -19.69 -8.11 -1.34
CA ALA A 309 -20.72 -8.05 -2.37
C ALA A 309 -20.99 -6.60 -2.81
N CYS A 310 -21.15 -5.68 -1.85
CA CYS A 310 -21.31 -4.26 -2.13
C CYS A 310 -20.11 -3.69 -2.87
N GLY A 311 -18.88 -3.91 -2.35
CA GLY A 311 -17.65 -3.37 -2.90
C GLY A 311 -17.34 -3.89 -4.30
N PHE A 312 -17.49 -5.20 -4.55
CA PHE A 312 -17.22 -5.78 -5.87
C PHE A 312 -18.19 -5.31 -6.96
N VAL A 313 -19.48 -5.18 -6.65
CA VAL A 313 -20.44 -4.64 -7.63
C VAL A 313 -20.04 -3.22 -8.04
N ILE A 314 -19.70 -2.37 -7.08
CA ILE A 314 -19.24 -0.99 -7.37
C ILE A 314 -17.93 -1.03 -8.18
N MET A 315 -16.94 -1.75 -7.69
CA MET A 315 -15.59 -1.79 -8.28
C MET A 315 -15.62 -2.33 -9.72
N LEU A 316 -16.32 -3.43 -9.97
CA LEU A 316 -16.37 -4.06 -11.30
C LEU A 316 -17.13 -3.22 -12.31
N THR A 317 -18.24 -2.58 -11.88
CA THR A 317 -19.03 -1.70 -12.75
C THR A 317 -18.21 -0.46 -13.12
N GLU A 318 -17.54 0.17 -12.16
CA GLU A 318 -16.69 1.34 -12.42
C GLU A 318 -15.46 0.98 -13.25
N ALA A 319 -14.82 -0.18 -13.00
CA ALA A 319 -13.71 -0.69 -13.80
C ALA A 319 -14.14 -0.91 -15.27
N TYR A 320 -15.31 -1.51 -15.49
CA TYR A 320 -15.84 -1.66 -16.85
C TYR A 320 -16.06 -0.31 -17.52
N ALA A 321 -16.64 0.66 -16.81
CA ALA A 321 -16.86 2.01 -17.35
C ALA A 321 -15.56 2.71 -17.76
N VAL A 322 -14.48 2.52 -16.99
CA VAL A 322 -13.14 3.04 -17.33
C VAL A 322 -12.59 2.41 -18.61
N HIS A 323 -12.83 1.13 -18.81
CA HIS A 323 -12.19 0.35 -19.87
C HIS A 323 -13.09 0.08 -21.10
N GLU A 324 -14.39 0.35 -21.04
CA GLU A 324 -15.39 -0.07 -22.03
C GLU A 324 -14.96 0.18 -23.48
N ALA A 325 -14.52 1.40 -23.80
CA ALA A 325 -14.14 1.78 -25.16
C ALA A 325 -12.94 0.95 -25.67
N ARG A 326 -11.90 0.78 -24.83
CA ARG A 326 -10.73 -0.03 -25.16
C ARG A 326 -11.07 -1.51 -25.18
N PHE A 327 -11.89 -1.97 -24.26
CA PHE A 327 -12.31 -3.37 -24.16
C PHE A 327 -13.07 -3.83 -25.41
N LYS A 328 -13.96 -2.99 -25.96
CA LYS A 328 -14.71 -3.29 -27.19
C LYS A 328 -13.81 -3.35 -28.45
N THR A 329 -12.70 -2.64 -28.47
CA THR A 329 -11.86 -2.48 -29.68
C THR A 329 -10.52 -3.21 -29.58
N ARG A 330 -10.00 -3.45 -28.38
CA ARG A 330 -8.66 -4.00 -28.13
C ARG A 330 -8.69 -5.13 -27.08
N TYR A 331 -9.74 -5.92 -27.07
CA TYR A 331 -9.98 -7.01 -26.13
C TYR A 331 -8.78 -7.96 -25.96
N GLN A 332 -8.08 -8.29 -27.05
CA GLN A 332 -6.97 -9.24 -27.06
C GLN A 332 -5.66 -8.66 -26.47
N ASP A 333 -5.58 -7.33 -26.28
CA ASP A 333 -4.40 -6.69 -25.74
C ASP A 333 -4.38 -6.68 -24.20
N TYR A 334 -5.48 -7.04 -23.56
CA TYR A 334 -5.53 -7.26 -22.11
C TYR A 334 -4.97 -8.63 -21.76
N GLY A 335 -4.25 -8.74 -20.66
CA GLY A 335 -3.93 -10.01 -20.04
C GLY A 335 -5.19 -10.77 -19.62
N GLU A 336 -5.13 -12.09 -19.61
CA GLU A 336 -6.30 -12.95 -19.36
C GLU A 336 -7.03 -12.60 -18.08
N ARG A 337 -6.30 -12.37 -16.98
CA ARG A 337 -6.92 -12.08 -15.68
C ARG A 337 -7.69 -10.77 -15.68
N MET A 338 -7.08 -9.69 -16.17
CA MET A 338 -7.74 -8.38 -16.25
C MET A 338 -8.92 -8.42 -17.21
N ARG A 339 -8.76 -9.03 -18.36
CA ARG A 339 -9.81 -9.21 -19.38
C ARG A 339 -11.06 -9.86 -18.81
N ASP A 340 -10.89 -10.97 -18.11
CA ASP A 340 -12.00 -11.72 -17.56
C ASP A 340 -12.69 -10.98 -16.40
N ASN A 341 -11.94 -10.26 -15.57
CA ASN A 341 -12.51 -9.44 -14.51
C ASN A 341 -13.34 -8.26 -15.07
N ILE A 342 -12.84 -7.56 -16.10
CA ILE A 342 -13.59 -6.51 -16.77
C ILE A 342 -14.86 -7.08 -17.40
N ALA A 343 -14.78 -8.26 -18.01
CA ALA A 343 -15.94 -8.92 -18.62
C ALA A 343 -17.09 -9.14 -17.61
N VAL A 344 -16.79 -9.47 -16.35
CA VAL A 344 -17.82 -9.58 -15.29
C VAL A 344 -18.56 -8.24 -15.12
N GLY A 345 -17.84 -7.13 -15.10
CA GLY A 345 -18.43 -5.79 -14.99
C GLY A 345 -19.41 -5.45 -16.09
N ALA A 346 -19.21 -6.00 -17.31
CA ALA A 346 -20.12 -5.79 -18.44
C ALA A 346 -21.51 -6.42 -18.25
N PHE A 347 -21.65 -7.39 -17.34
CA PHE A 347 -22.94 -8.04 -17.03
C PHE A 347 -23.68 -7.40 -15.86
N LEU A 348 -23.05 -6.47 -15.14
CA LEU A 348 -23.69 -5.73 -14.06
C LEU A 348 -24.52 -4.58 -14.64
N SER A 349 -25.81 -4.55 -14.28
CA SER A 349 -26.72 -3.51 -14.76
C SER A 349 -26.57 -2.20 -13.98
N GLY A 350 -27.05 -1.09 -14.55
CA GLY A 350 -27.18 0.17 -13.81
C GLY A 350 -28.07 0.04 -12.56
N ALA A 351 -29.03 -0.88 -12.55
CA ALA A 351 -29.85 -1.17 -11.37
C ALA A 351 -29.04 -1.83 -10.26
N ASP A 352 -28.18 -2.81 -10.59
CA ASP A 352 -27.28 -3.45 -9.63
C ASP A 352 -26.34 -2.42 -8.98
N TYR A 353 -25.75 -1.55 -9.79
CA TYR A 353 -24.88 -0.48 -9.31
C TYR A 353 -25.62 0.48 -8.37
N VAL A 354 -26.82 0.91 -8.72
CA VAL A 354 -27.64 1.81 -7.88
C VAL A 354 -27.98 1.14 -6.55
N GLN A 355 -28.34 -0.15 -6.53
CA GLN A 355 -28.60 -0.88 -5.28
C GLN A 355 -27.33 -1.02 -4.44
N ALA A 356 -26.18 -1.31 -5.04
CA ALA A 356 -24.92 -1.37 -4.32
C ALA A 356 -24.54 -0.02 -3.69
N VAL A 357 -24.71 1.10 -4.42
CA VAL A 357 -24.46 2.46 -3.88
C VAL A 357 -25.42 2.81 -2.75
N ARG A 358 -26.69 2.38 -2.81
CA ARG A 358 -27.65 2.53 -1.70
C ARG A 358 -27.19 1.72 -0.49
N ARG A 359 -26.82 0.45 -0.71
CA ARG A 359 -26.33 -0.42 0.35
C ARG A 359 -25.04 0.12 0.99
N ARG A 360 -24.15 0.69 0.19
CA ARG A 360 -22.95 1.38 0.68
C ARG A 360 -23.28 2.44 1.73
N ARG A 361 -24.33 3.27 1.49
CA ARG A 361 -24.73 4.31 2.46
C ARG A 361 -25.18 3.72 3.80
N GLU A 362 -25.97 2.62 3.75
CA GLU A 362 -26.42 1.92 4.95
C GLU A 362 -25.22 1.34 5.72
N LEU A 363 -24.30 0.68 5.01
CA LEU A 363 -23.07 0.14 5.59
C LEU A 363 -22.18 1.23 6.20
N CYS A 364 -22.05 2.39 5.54
CA CYS A 364 -21.33 3.55 6.10
C CYS A 364 -21.98 4.06 7.40
N THR A 365 -23.32 4.09 7.47
CA THR A 365 -24.05 4.48 8.69
C THR A 365 -23.80 3.48 9.81
N THR A 366 -23.81 2.18 9.52
CA THR A 366 -23.52 1.12 10.50
C THR A 366 -22.08 1.22 11.01
N MET A 367 -21.12 1.45 10.13
CA MET A 367 -19.71 1.68 10.52
C MET A 367 -19.59 2.91 11.43
N ALA A 368 -20.20 4.03 11.07
CA ALA A 368 -20.15 5.25 11.87
C ALA A 368 -20.75 5.04 13.28
N ALA A 369 -21.86 4.30 13.38
CA ALA A 369 -22.47 3.95 14.66
C ALA A 369 -21.54 3.06 15.50
N ALA A 370 -20.90 2.04 14.91
CA ALA A 370 -19.95 1.18 15.61
C ALA A 370 -18.71 1.95 16.11
N MET A 371 -18.29 2.99 15.38
CA MET A 371 -17.16 3.84 15.75
C MET A 371 -17.47 4.92 16.80
N THR A 372 -18.71 5.03 17.27
CA THR A 372 -19.07 6.05 18.29
C THR A 372 -18.33 5.81 19.63
N ASP A 373 -18.23 4.55 20.02
CA ASP A 373 -17.65 4.15 21.30
C ASP A 373 -16.25 3.55 21.21
N VAL A 374 -15.65 3.53 20.02
CA VAL A 374 -14.27 3.07 19.78
C VAL A 374 -13.52 4.11 18.94
N ASP A 375 -12.21 4.15 19.13
CA ASP A 375 -11.33 5.07 18.41
C ASP A 375 -10.62 4.37 17.27
N ILE A 376 -10.29 3.08 17.46
CA ILE A 376 -9.60 2.23 16.51
C ILE A 376 -10.34 0.91 16.39
N LEU A 377 -10.50 0.39 15.16
CA LEU A 377 -10.85 -1.00 14.92
C LEU A 377 -9.60 -1.83 14.67
N LEU A 378 -9.59 -3.05 15.19
CA LEU A 378 -8.57 -4.06 14.94
C LEU A 378 -9.19 -5.24 14.18
N SER A 379 -8.57 -5.64 13.08
CA SER A 379 -8.90 -6.86 12.34
C SER A 379 -7.67 -7.44 11.64
N VAL A 380 -7.84 -8.52 10.90
CA VAL A 380 -6.74 -9.17 10.16
C VAL A 380 -6.40 -8.41 8.87
N GLY A 381 -5.11 -8.34 8.55
CA GLY A 381 -4.62 -7.71 7.31
C GLY A 381 -4.78 -8.60 6.07
N ALA A 382 -4.72 -9.92 6.27
CA ALA A 382 -4.95 -10.97 5.27
C ALA A 382 -5.40 -12.25 5.97
N ASN A 383 -6.00 -13.21 5.23
CA ASN A 383 -6.52 -14.44 5.81
C ASN A 383 -5.42 -15.47 6.10
N ALA A 384 -4.32 -15.41 5.35
CA ALA A 384 -3.22 -16.36 5.42
C ALA A 384 -1.89 -15.71 5.11
N GLU A 385 -0.82 -16.46 5.25
CA GLU A 385 0.50 -16.16 4.71
C GLU A 385 0.47 -16.14 3.18
N ALA A 386 1.51 -15.56 2.56
CA ALA A 386 1.64 -15.52 1.10
C ALA A 386 1.55 -16.91 0.47
N PRO A 387 0.60 -17.18 -0.45
CA PRO A 387 0.51 -18.46 -1.18
C PRO A 387 1.63 -18.58 -2.21
N LEU A 388 1.86 -19.80 -2.72
CA LEU A 388 2.72 -19.99 -3.90
C LEU A 388 2.11 -19.28 -5.12
N MET A 389 2.96 -18.75 -6.01
CA MET A 389 2.51 -18.08 -7.24
C MET A 389 1.64 -19.00 -8.11
N THR A 390 1.93 -20.31 -8.10
CA THR A 390 1.19 -21.33 -8.84
C THR A 390 -0.18 -21.67 -8.26
N GLU A 391 -0.41 -21.32 -7.00
CA GLU A 391 -1.67 -21.57 -6.28
C GLU A 391 -2.66 -20.40 -6.40
N VAL A 392 -2.22 -19.24 -6.91
CA VAL A 392 -3.09 -18.07 -7.04
C VAL A 392 -4.04 -18.24 -8.22
N GLY A 393 -5.23 -18.71 -7.94
CA GLY A 393 -6.30 -18.90 -8.92
C GLY A 393 -6.86 -17.56 -9.45
N LYS A 394 -7.34 -17.57 -10.69
CA LYS A 394 -7.90 -16.38 -11.35
C LYS A 394 -9.12 -15.80 -10.61
N TRP A 395 -9.90 -16.67 -9.98
CA TRP A 395 -11.17 -16.31 -9.33
C TRP A 395 -11.12 -16.33 -7.79
N ASP A 396 -9.94 -16.54 -7.20
CA ASP A 396 -9.83 -16.71 -5.74
C ASP A 396 -10.28 -15.46 -4.98
N VAL A 397 -10.05 -14.26 -5.56
CA VAL A 397 -10.49 -13.00 -4.98
C VAL A 397 -12.02 -12.91 -4.75
N TYR A 398 -12.80 -13.72 -5.45
CA TYR A 398 -14.26 -13.77 -5.31
C TYR A 398 -14.76 -14.97 -4.48
N ARG A 399 -13.89 -15.93 -4.16
CA ARG A 399 -14.26 -17.14 -3.39
C ARG A 399 -14.27 -16.87 -1.90
N GLU A 400 -13.30 -16.08 -1.44
CA GLU A 400 -13.20 -15.71 -0.02
C GLU A 400 -13.28 -14.19 0.13
N PRO A 401 -14.09 -13.70 1.08
CA PRO A 401 -14.20 -12.28 1.32
C PRO A 401 -12.86 -11.66 1.74
N LEU A 402 -12.55 -10.49 1.21
CA LEU A 402 -11.38 -9.71 1.58
C LEU A 402 -11.65 -8.95 2.89
N PRO A 403 -10.85 -9.12 3.94
CA PRO A 403 -11.01 -8.38 5.20
C PRO A 403 -10.74 -6.88 5.04
N THR A 404 -10.14 -6.49 3.94
CA THR A 404 -9.79 -5.11 3.61
C THR A 404 -10.94 -4.32 2.96
N MET A 405 -11.91 -4.99 2.34
CA MET A 405 -13.00 -4.38 1.56
C MET A 405 -13.88 -3.42 2.37
N PRO A 406 -14.24 -3.67 3.64
CA PRO A 406 -15.08 -2.77 4.43
C PRO A 406 -14.56 -1.32 4.45
N PHE A 407 -13.25 -1.17 4.49
CA PHE A 407 -12.58 0.14 4.62
C PHE A 407 -12.38 0.87 3.29
N ASN A 408 -12.53 0.19 2.14
CA ASN A 408 -12.69 0.83 0.85
C ASN A 408 -14.14 1.27 0.62
N VAL A 409 -15.11 0.44 0.99
CA VAL A 409 -16.53 0.76 0.93
C VAL A 409 -16.85 2.01 1.75
N THR A 410 -16.27 2.13 2.94
CA THR A 410 -16.50 3.28 3.84
C THR A 410 -15.56 4.46 3.57
N GLY A 411 -14.39 4.22 2.98
CA GLY A 411 -13.35 5.25 2.81
C GLY A 411 -12.57 5.59 4.09
N TYR A 412 -12.70 4.81 5.16
CA TYR A 412 -12.03 5.06 6.45
C TYR A 412 -10.51 4.80 6.35
N PRO A 413 -9.68 5.61 7.03
CA PRO A 413 -8.23 5.42 7.04
C PRO A 413 -7.87 4.11 7.71
N THR A 414 -7.00 3.33 7.07
CA THR A 414 -6.62 2.00 7.56
C THR A 414 -5.13 1.75 7.32
N LEU A 415 -4.45 1.32 8.35
CA LEU A 415 -3.03 0.97 8.36
C LEU A 415 -2.89 -0.55 8.51
N ALA A 416 -2.24 -1.21 7.56
CA ALA A 416 -1.77 -2.59 7.73
C ALA A 416 -0.34 -2.57 8.26
N ILE A 417 -0.04 -3.45 9.23
CA ILE A 417 1.30 -3.62 9.82
C ILE A 417 1.60 -5.10 10.05
N CYS A 418 2.88 -5.46 10.05
CA CYS A 418 3.33 -6.81 10.37
C CYS A 418 2.98 -7.18 11.81
N SER A 419 2.37 -8.34 12.02
CA SER A 419 2.01 -8.84 13.35
C SER A 419 2.67 -10.17 13.70
N GLY A 420 3.64 -10.61 12.92
CA GLY A 420 4.37 -11.84 13.18
C GLY A 420 4.72 -12.61 11.93
N TYR A 421 5.01 -13.86 12.13
CA TYR A 421 5.37 -14.81 11.07
C TYR A 421 4.63 -16.12 11.28
N GLY A 422 4.09 -16.65 10.20
CA GLY A 422 3.42 -17.94 10.24
C GLY A 422 4.36 -19.14 10.26
N SER A 423 3.79 -20.31 10.16
CA SER A 423 4.50 -21.60 10.32
C SER A 423 5.62 -21.82 9.28
N GLN A 424 5.50 -21.19 8.12
CA GLN A 424 6.49 -21.26 7.03
C GLN A 424 7.47 -20.07 7.05
N GLY A 425 7.43 -19.26 8.12
CA GLY A 425 8.31 -18.10 8.27
C GLY A 425 7.95 -16.90 7.40
N MET A 426 6.79 -16.92 6.75
CA MET A 426 6.25 -15.82 5.97
C MET A 426 5.55 -14.80 6.88
N PRO A 427 5.60 -13.50 6.56
CA PRO A 427 4.90 -12.48 7.33
C PRO A 427 3.39 -12.69 7.38
N VAL A 428 2.80 -12.30 8.51
CA VAL A 428 1.37 -12.09 8.70
C VAL A 428 1.13 -10.68 9.22
N GLY A 429 -0.07 -10.14 9.02
CA GLY A 429 -0.36 -8.75 9.39
C GLY A 429 -1.75 -8.56 9.97
N ILE A 430 -1.85 -7.53 10.81
CA ILE A 430 -3.10 -6.94 11.26
C ILE A 430 -3.38 -5.65 10.49
N GLN A 431 -4.63 -5.18 10.56
CA GLN A 431 -4.99 -3.84 10.14
C GLN A 431 -5.72 -3.08 11.25
N LEU A 432 -5.38 -1.82 11.38
CA LEU A 432 -5.96 -0.85 12.28
C LEU A 432 -6.76 0.17 11.46
N THR A 433 -7.95 0.56 11.92
CA THR A 433 -8.79 1.55 11.22
C THR A 433 -9.25 2.60 12.20
N ALA A 434 -9.07 3.88 11.86
CA ALA A 434 -9.58 5.02 12.65
C ALA A 434 -10.80 5.65 11.97
N ARG A 435 -11.43 6.63 12.64
CA ARG A 435 -12.43 7.49 12.01
C ARG A 435 -11.80 8.34 10.89
N PRO A 436 -12.59 8.79 9.92
CA PRO A 436 -12.09 9.68 8.86
C PRO A 436 -11.33 10.88 9.41
N PHE A 437 -10.16 11.15 8.83
CA PHE A 437 -9.25 12.23 9.19
C PHE A 437 -8.59 12.11 10.58
N GLU A 438 -8.61 10.91 11.18
CA GLU A 438 -7.87 10.60 12.41
C GLU A 438 -6.59 9.79 12.15
N GLU A 439 -5.94 10.03 11.03
CA GLU A 439 -4.65 9.42 10.68
C GLU A 439 -3.57 9.64 11.75
N PRO A 440 -3.46 10.79 12.45
CA PRO A 440 -2.47 10.92 13.54
C PRO A 440 -2.66 9.87 14.64
N LEU A 441 -3.90 9.63 15.10
CA LEU A 441 -4.19 8.59 16.08
C LEU A 441 -3.90 7.19 15.54
N LEU A 442 -4.31 6.91 14.29
CA LEU A 442 -4.08 5.64 13.62
C LEU A 442 -2.60 5.29 13.57
N LEU A 443 -1.79 6.24 13.11
CA LEU A 443 -0.34 6.08 12.98
C LEU A 443 0.36 5.94 14.33
N ARG A 444 -0.08 6.71 15.34
CA ARG A 444 0.40 6.60 16.73
C ARG A 444 0.16 5.21 17.31
N VAL A 445 -1.05 4.67 17.13
CA VAL A 445 -1.38 3.31 17.64
C VAL A 445 -0.56 2.24 16.89
N GLY A 446 -0.41 2.37 15.57
CA GLY A 446 0.45 1.48 14.79
C GLY A 446 1.92 1.54 15.22
N HIS A 447 2.47 2.74 15.39
CA HIS A 447 3.84 2.95 15.85
C HIS A 447 4.07 2.42 17.28
N ALA A 448 3.10 2.65 18.19
CA ALA A 448 3.18 2.12 19.56
C ALA A 448 3.25 0.59 19.57
N TYR A 449 2.46 -0.09 18.71
CA TYR A 449 2.54 -1.54 18.53
C TYR A 449 3.90 -1.98 17.99
N GLU A 450 4.39 -1.33 16.93
CA GLU A 450 5.66 -1.67 16.32
C GLU A 450 6.86 -1.53 17.28
N ARG A 451 6.81 -0.61 18.24
CA ARG A 451 7.87 -0.44 19.24
C ARG A 451 7.93 -1.56 20.28
N GLU A 452 6.86 -2.29 20.48
CA GLU A 452 6.77 -3.41 21.42
C GLU A 452 7.09 -4.77 20.79
N THR A 453 7.36 -4.77 19.47
CA THR A 453 7.61 -6.00 18.72
C THR A 453 8.96 -5.98 18.06
N THR A 454 9.53 -7.16 17.82
CA THR A 454 10.81 -7.36 17.12
C THR A 454 10.63 -7.73 15.63
N TRP A 455 9.40 -7.72 15.15
CA TRP A 455 9.12 -8.18 13.78
C TRP A 455 9.91 -7.43 12.72
N ARG A 456 10.16 -6.13 12.93
CA ARG A 456 10.89 -5.24 12.01
C ARG A 456 12.40 -5.47 11.98
N GLU A 457 12.95 -6.15 12.97
CA GLU A 457 14.37 -6.51 13.02
C GLU A 457 14.70 -7.61 11.99
N ARG A 458 13.70 -8.40 11.62
CA ARG A 458 13.83 -9.45 10.64
C ARG A 458 13.59 -8.91 9.22
N ARG A 459 14.57 -9.14 8.35
CA ARG A 459 14.50 -8.79 6.93
C ARG A 459 14.48 -10.07 6.08
N PRO A 460 13.90 -10.04 4.85
CA PRO A 460 13.98 -11.16 3.91
C PRO A 460 15.41 -11.61 3.65
N ALA A 461 15.64 -12.91 3.43
CA ALA A 461 16.96 -13.46 3.18
C ALA A 461 17.65 -12.81 1.97
N ILE A 462 16.90 -12.50 0.91
CA ILE A 462 17.42 -11.78 -0.26
C ILE A 462 18.00 -10.42 0.11
N ALA A 463 17.43 -9.73 1.11
CA ALA A 463 17.90 -8.44 1.58
C ALA A 463 19.16 -8.53 2.45
N GLN A 464 19.49 -9.72 2.96
CA GLN A 464 20.65 -9.96 3.83
C GLN A 464 21.89 -10.43 3.05
N THR A 465 21.72 -10.91 1.81
CA THR A 465 22.85 -11.35 0.99
C THR A 465 23.67 -10.15 0.51
N SER A 466 24.83 -9.93 1.13
CA SER A 466 25.90 -9.14 0.50
C SER A 466 26.38 -9.89 -0.74
N ASN A 467 26.64 -9.19 -1.85
CA ASN A 467 27.25 -9.75 -3.05
C ASN A 467 28.50 -10.58 -2.70
N ALA A 468 28.35 -11.89 -2.60
CA ALA A 468 29.43 -12.88 -2.69
C ALA A 468 29.37 -13.49 -4.09
N ALA A 469 29.40 -12.64 -5.14
CA ALA A 469 29.67 -13.05 -6.52
C ALA A 469 29.93 -11.77 -7.34
N ALA A 470 31.17 -11.33 -7.34
CA ALA A 470 31.79 -10.53 -8.37
C ALA A 470 33.08 -11.23 -8.79
#